data_76284a17234c6291a7e2307e379211b9
#
_entry.id   76284a17234c6291a7e2307e379211b9
#
_cell.length_a   1.000
_cell.length_b   1.000
_cell.length_c   1.000
_cell.angle_alpha   90.00
_cell.angle_beta   90.00
_cell.angle_gamma   90.00
#
_symmetry.space_group_name_H-M   'P 1'
#
loop_
_entity.id
_entity.type
_entity.pdbx_description
1 polymer ?
#
loop_
_entity_poly.entity_id
_entity_poly.type
_entity_poly.pdbx_seq_one_letter_code
_entity_poly.pdbx_strand_id
1 'polypeptide(L)'
;MTKTQYFTATSVDGYIADADNSLDWLFEVPRNGGSGAEGFGAFFAGVGAMAMGATTYEWVFAHERLDEHPEKWGEWYGATPTWVFTHRRLPPVADGDVRFVEGDVGPVHDEMVAAADGRNVWLVGGGELVGAFADQGLLDEILLGVQPVFLGSGAPLLPRRLTSKRIRLESAGQDGQQVQLVYSVGAP
;
A
#
# COMPACT_ATOMS: atom_id res chain seq x y z
N MET A 1 -18.58 2.55 7.84
CA MET A 1 -17.44 2.92 8.72
C MET A 1 -16.20 2.84 7.87
N THR A 2 -15.38 3.88 7.81
CA THR A 2 -14.11 3.93 7.10
C THR A 2 -13.16 2.88 7.65
N LYS A 3 -12.52 2.10 6.78
CA LYS A 3 -11.49 1.14 7.15
C LYS A 3 -10.13 1.61 6.68
N THR A 4 -9.10 1.31 7.45
CA THR A 4 -7.71 1.49 7.04
C THR A 4 -7.17 0.15 6.56
N GLN A 5 -6.80 0.09 5.29
CA GLN A 5 -6.49 -1.14 4.57
C GLN A 5 -5.05 -1.11 4.06
N TYR A 6 -4.29 -2.15 4.33
CA TYR A 6 -3.02 -2.41 3.67
C TYR A 6 -3.23 -3.34 2.49
N PHE A 7 -3.21 -2.80 1.28
CA PHE A 7 -3.32 -3.57 0.05
C PHE A 7 -1.98 -3.54 -0.68
N THR A 8 -1.39 -4.72 -0.88
CA THR A 8 -0.06 -4.84 -1.52
C THR A 8 0.17 -6.22 -2.13
N ALA A 9 1.11 -6.27 -3.09
CA ALA A 9 1.70 -7.52 -3.53
C ALA A 9 2.86 -7.93 -2.62
N THR A 10 3.10 -9.23 -2.46
CA THR A 10 4.23 -9.76 -1.70
C THR A 10 4.78 -11.03 -2.35
N SER A 11 6.06 -11.31 -2.14
CA SER A 11 6.67 -12.60 -2.43
C SER A 11 6.17 -13.68 -1.46
N VAL A 12 6.38 -14.95 -1.79
CA VAL A 12 6.00 -16.08 -0.92
C VAL A 12 6.73 -16.03 0.45
N ASP A 13 7.94 -15.51 0.45
CA ASP A 13 8.77 -15.36 1.66
C ASP A 13 8.62 -14.02 2.38
N GLY A 14 7.59 -13.21 1.99
CA GLY A 14 7.12 -12.07 2.78
C GLY A 14 7.87 -10.76 2.55
N TYR A 15 8.35 -10.50 1.35
CA TYR A 15 8.96 -9.23 0.96
C TYR A 15 8.06 -8.47 -0.03
N ILE A 16 8.09 -7.14 0.03
CA ILE A 16 7.36 -6.23 -0.88
C ILE A 16 8.26 -5.57 -1.91
N ALA A 17 9.57 -5.61 -1.72
CA ALA A 17 10.59 -5.19 -2.68
C ALA A 17 11.83 -6.05 -2.47
N ASP A 18 12.71 -6.16 -3.46
CA ASP A 18 13.98 -6.88 -3.34
C ASP A 18 15.03 -6.08 -2.53
N ALA A 19 16.26 -6.59 -2.47
CA ALA A 19 17.35 -5.98 -1.71
C ALA A 19 17.76 -4.59 -2.25
N ASP A 20 17.48 -4.31 -3.52
CA ASP A 20 17.75 -3.03 -4.18
C ASP A 20 16.53 -2.08 -4.16
N ASN A 21 15.47 -2.45 -3.42
CA ASN A 21 14.17 -1.79 -3.39
C ASN A 21 13.47 -1.76 -4.77
N SER A 22 13.79 -2.70 -5.67
CA SER A 22 13.11 -2.85 -6.95
C SER A 22 11.83 -3.67 -6.82
N LEU A 23 10.86 -3.37 -7.69
CA LEU A 23 9.63 -4.12 -7.91
C LEU A 23 9.64 -4.88 -9.25
N ASP A 24 10.77 -4.99 -9.93
CA ASP A 24 10.86 -5.62 -11.26
C ASP A 24 10.32 -7.05 -11.25
N TRP A 25 10.56 -7.79 -10.18
CA TRP A 25 10.04 -9.12 -9.95
C TRP A 25 8.51 -9.22 -10.06
N LEU A 26 7.79 -8.14 -9.76
CA LEU A 26 6.32 -8.10 -9.84
C LEU A 26 5.84 -8.04 -11.30
N PHE A 27 6.65 -7.44 -12.18
CA PHE A 27 6.33 -7.33 -13.61
C PHE A 27 6.73 -8.58 -14.41
N GLU A 28 7.57 -9.45 -13.83
CA GLU A 28 7.96 -10.73 -14.44
C GLU A 28 6.85 -11.79 -14.33
N VAL A 29 5.93 -11.64 -13.37
CA VAL A 29 4.82 -12.58 -13.18
C VAL A 29 3.83 -12.47 -14.34
N PRO A 30 3.57 -13.56 -15.10
CA PRO A 30 2.64 -13.51 -16.22
C PRO A 30 1.24 -13.10 -15.78
N ARG A 31 0.75 -12.00 -16.32
CA ARG A 31 -0.64 -11.55 -16.13
C ARG A 31 -1.53 -12.28 -17.16
N ASN A 32 -1.93 -13.50 -16.87
CA ASN A 32 -2.76 -14.32 -17.74
C ASN A 32 -4.23 -13.86 -17.71
N GLY A 33 -4.49 -12.63 -18.19
CA GLY A 33 -5.86 -12.15 -18.38
C GLY A 33 -6.75 -12.12 -17.13
N GLY A 34 -6.16 -12.30 -15.97
CA GLY A 34 -6.86 -12.33 -14.71
C GLY A 34 -7.09 -10.92 -14.14
N SER A 35 -7.94 -10.87 -13.15
CA SER A 35 -8.55 -9.72 -12.50
C SER A 35 -7.59 -8.74 -11.82
N GLY A 36 -6.26 -8.86 -11.97
CA GLY A 36 -5.31 -8.01 -11.26
C GLY A 36 -5.57 -6.51 -11.43
N ALA A 37 -5.80 -6.06 -12.66
CA ALA A 37 -6.18 -4.66 -12.93
C ALA A 37 -7.63 -4.38 -12.53
N GLU A 38 -8.55 -5.32 -12.79
CA GLU A 38 -9.96 -5.23 -12.38
C GLU A 38 -10.07 -5.30 -10.85
N GLY A 39 -9.32 -6.18 -10.20
CA GLY A 39 -9.25 -6.30 -8.74
C GLY A 39 -8.71 -5.05 -8.08
N PHE A 40 -7.65 -4.45 -8.63
CA PHE A 40 -7.14 -3.17 -8.16
C PHE A 40 -8.16 -2.04 -8.39
N GLY A 41 -8.76 -1.95 -9.56
CA GLY A 41 -9.78 -0.94 -9.86
C GLY A 41 -10.99 -1.03 -8.92
N ALA A 42 -11.47 -2.24 -8.64
CA ALA A 42 -12.57 -2.47 -7.70
C ALA A 42 -12.18 -2.08 -6.26
N PHE A 43 -10.97 -2.40 -5.82
CA PHE A 43 -10.42 -1.95 -4.54
C PHE A 43 -10.32 -0.43 -4.50
N PHE A 44 -9.68 0.17 -5.50
CA PHE A 44 -9.39 1.61 -5.54
C PHE A 44 -10.65 2.48 -5.58
N ALA A 45 -11.73 1.99 -6.20
CA ALA A 45 -13.03 2.67 -6.19
C ALA A 45 -13.57 2.93 -4.76
N GLY A 46 -13.17 2.08 -3.79
CA GLY A 46 -13.50 2.24 -2.38
C GLY A 46 -12.53 3.14 -1.59
N VAL A 47 -11.45 3.64 -2.22
CA VAL A 47 -10.41 4.43 -1.55
C VAL A 47 -10.74 5.91 -1.59
N GLY A 48 -10.64 6.59 -0.46
CA GLY A 48 -10.88 8.02 -0.31
C GLY A 48 -9.65 8.82 0.14
N ALA A 49 -8.63 8.12 0.66
CA ALA A 49 -7.36 8.71 1.07
C ALA A 49 -6.26 7.65 1.00
N MET A 50 -5.01 8.08 0.79
CA MET A 50 -3.86 7.16 0.72
C MET A 50 -2.72 7.64 1.61
N ALA A 51 -1.90 6.68 2.08
CA ALA A 51 -0.61 6.98 2.69
C ALA A 51 0.50 6.08 2.17
N MET A 52 1.68 6.63 2.03
CA MET A 52 2.89 5.89 1.68
C MET A 52 4.12 6.47 2.37
N GLY A 53 5.15 5.64 2.51
CA GLY A 53 6.46 6.08 2.96
C GLY A 53 7.26 6.71 1.83
N ALA A 54 8.32 7.45 2.21
CA ALA A 54 9.20 8.14 1.28
C ALA A 54 9.76 7.24 0.17
N THR A 55 10.23 6.02 0.52
CA THR A 55 10.81 5.09 -0.46
C THR A 55 9.78 4.63 -1.50
N THR A 56 8.54 4.35 -1.08
CA THR A 56 7.45 4.02 -1.99
C THR A 56 7.14 5.17 -2.92
N TYR A 57 7.06 6.39 -2.39
CA TYR A 57 6.83 7.59 -3.20
C TYR A 57 7.94 7.83 -4.23
N GLU A 58 9.21 7.74 -3.81
CA GLU A 58 10.35 7.91 -4.70
C GLU A 58 10.39 6.86 -5.81
N TRP A 59 10.02 5.61 -5.48
CA TRP A 59 9.92 4.56 -6.48
C TRP A 59 8.84 4.90 -7.53
N VAL A 60 7.61 5.26 -7.08
CA VAL A 60 6.53 5.66 -8.00
C VAL A 60 6.95 6.86 -8.83
N PHE A 61 7.55 7.87 -8.20
CA PHE A 61 7.99 9.10 -8.86
C PHE A 61 9.00 8.80 -9.98
N ALA A 62 9.99 7.95 -9.72
CA ALA A 62 11.00 7.58 -10.69
C ALA A 62 10.46 6.61 -11.77
N HIS A 63 9.70 5.59 -11.38
CA HIS A 63 9.18 4.58 -12.29
C HIS A 63 8.21 5.18 -13.33
N GLU A 64 7.35 6.08 -12.90
CA GLU A 64 6.38 6.76 -13.77
C GLU A 64 6.96 8.00 -14.45
N ARG A 65 8.21 8.39 -14.10
CA ARG A 65 8.85 9.62 -14.60
C ARG A 65 7.98 10.85 -14.38
N LEU A 66 7.51 11.03 -13.14
CA LEU A 66 6.55 12.07 -12.79
C LEU A 66 7.12 13.50 -12.88
N ASP A 67 8.43 13.64 -12.99
CA ASP A 67 9.11 14.90 -13.34
C ASP A 67 8.86 15.32 -14.79
N GLU A 68 8.70 14.36 -15.70
CA GLU A 68 8.43 14.58 -17.13
C GLU A 68 6.93 14.39 -17.45
N HIS A 69 6.24 13.54 -16.72
CA HIS A 69 4.87 13.09 -16.95
C HIS A 69 4.00 13.18 -15.69
N PRO A 70 3.80 14.39 -15.11
CA PRO A 70 3.04 14.56 -13.87
C PRO A 70 1.57 14.13 -14.00
N GLU A 71 1.00 14.18 -15.21
CA GLU A 71 -0.38 13.73 -15.52
C GLU A 71 -0.64 12.27 -15.16
N LYS A 72 0.38 11.43 -15.19
CA LYS A 72 0.26 9.99 -14.83
C LYS A 72 -0.17 9.77 -13.39
N TRP A 73 0.16 10.69 -12.48
CA TRP A 73 -0.35 10.59 -11.11
C TRP A 73 -1.88 10.62 -11.09
N GLY A 74 -2.46 11.55 -11.83
CA GLY A 74 -3.91 11.66 -11.98
C GLY A 74 -4.55 10.45 -12.68
N GLU A 75 -3.86 9.84 -13.64
CA GLU A 75 -4.33 8.62 -14.32
C GLU A 75 -4.44 7.42 -13.37
N TRP A 76 -3.48 7.27 -12.43
CA TRP A 76 -3.45 6.18 -11.46
C TRP A 76 -4.27 6.42 -10.20
N TYR A 77 -4.18 7.64 -9.65
CA TYR A 77 -4.69 7.94 -8.32
C TYR A 77 -5.79 9.00 -8.31
N GLY A 78 -6.10 9.59 -9.47
CA GLY A 78 -7.10 10.63 -9.58
C GLY A 78 -6.78 11.84 -8.69
N ALA A 79 -7.81 12.38 -8.06
CA ALA A 79 -7.69 13.46 -7.08
C ALA A 79 -7.65 12.93 -5.63
N THR A 80 -7.27 11.67 -5.42
CA THR A 80 -7.24 11.07 -4.08
C THR A 80 -6.15 11.72 -3.23
N PRO A 81 -6.48 12.36 -2.10
CA PRO A 81 -5.48 12.96 -1.21
C PRO A 81 -4.52 11.90 -0.68
N THR A 82 -3.22 12.22 -0.77
CA THR A 82 -2.13 11.29 -0.47
C THR A 82 -1.18 11.89 0.54
N TRP A 83 -0.96 11.21 1.65
CA TRP A 83 0.04 11.58 2.66
C TRP A 83 1.31 10.78 2.45
N VAL A 84 2.44 11.49 2.33
CA VAL A 84 3.77 10.88 2.20
C VAL A 84 4.55 11.14 3.49
N PHE A 85 4.76 10.09 4.26
CA PHE A 85 5.54 10.14 5.50
C PHE A 85 7.04 10.19 5.20
N THR A 86 7.67 11.31 5.54
CA THR A 86 9.08 11.55 5.21
C THR A 86 9.72 12.59 6.11
N HIS A 87 11.01 12.41 6.43
CA HIS A 87 11.88 13.45 7.02
C HIS A 87 12.73 14.14 5.94
N ARG A 88 12.56 13.76 4.66
CA ARG A 88 13.34 14.26 3.53
C ARG A 88 12.50 15.25 2.71
N ARG A 89 13.19 16.15 2.02
CA ARG A 89 12.53 16.96 0.99
C ARG A 89 12.45 16.15 -0.29
N LEU A 90 11.25 15.87 -0.73
CA LEU A 90 10.97 15.14 -1.95
C LEU A 90 10.34 16.08 -2.99
N PRO A 91 10.54 15.81 -4.29
CA PRO A 91 9.91 16.59 -5.34
C PRO A 91 8.38 16.41 -5.28
N PRO A 92 7.58 17.48 -5.38
CA PRO A 92 6.14 17.37 -5.46
C PRO A 92 5.70 16.90 -6.85
N VAL A 93 4.54 16.26 -6.93
CA VAL A 93 3.83 16.02 -8.20
C VAL A 93 2.94 17.24 -8.50
N ALA A 94 3.06 17.81 -9.71
CA ALA A 94 2.40 19.09 -10.04
C ALA A 94 0.87 19.02 -9.97
N ASP A 95 0.28 17.90 -10.38
CA ASP A 95 -1.18 17.73 -10.51
C ASP A 95 -1.78 16.78 -9.45
N GLY A 96 -1.02 16.46 -8.38
CA GLY A 96 -1.46 15.57 -7.30
C GLY A 96 -1.74 16.30 -5.99
N ASP A 97 -2.80 15.89 -5.26
CA ASP A 97 -2.98 16.28 -3.85
C ASP A 97 -2.04 15.46 -2.96
N VAL A 98 -0.73 15.78 -3.02
CA VAL A 98 0.32 15.10 -2.26
C VAL A 98 0.78 15.98 -1.11
N ARG A 99 0.67 15.46 0.11
CA ARG A 99 0.97 16.14 1.37
C ARG A 99 2.13 15.45 2.05
N PHE A 100 3.27 16.13 2.17
CA PHE A 100 4.43 15.61 2.90
C PHE A 100 4.26 15.87 4.39
N VAL A 101 4.38 14.81 5.18
CA VAL A 101 4.19 14.84 6.63
C VAL A 101 5.30 14.09 7.33
N GLU A 102 5.50 14.42 8.60
CA GLU A 102 6.45 13.73 9.49
C GLU A 102 5.84 13.51 10.87
N GLY A 103 6.40 12.59 11.64
CA GLY A 103 6.01 12.34 13.02
C GLY A 103 4.98 11.23 13.19
N ASP A 104 4.10 11.40 14.17
CA ASP A 104 3.14 10.38 14.60
C ASP A 104 2.05 10.14 13.54
N VAL A 105 1.72 8.86 13.33
CA VAL A 105 0.68 8.47 12.36
C VAL A 105 -0.74 8.76 12.86
N GLY A 106 -0.97 8.81 14.16
CA GLY A 106 -2.30 8.99 14.75
C GLY A 106 -3.01 10.28 14.31
N PRO A 107 -2.43 11.48 14.54
CA PRO A 107 -3.04 12.73 14.11
C PRO A 107 -3.24 12.81 12.59
N VAL A 108 -2.28 12.29 11.81
CA VAL A 108 -2.38 12.25 10.34
C VAL A 108 -3.49 11.30 9.89
N HIS A 109 -3.68 10.17 10.58
CA HIS A 109 -4.76 9.24 10.30
C HIS A 109 -6.15 9.88 10.49
N ASP A 110 -6.33 10.70 11.52
CA ASP A 110 -7.58 11.44 11.72
C ASP A 110 -7.89 12.37 10.54
N GLU A 111 -6.88 13.05 10.01
CA GLU A 111 -7.00 13.88 8.80
C GLU A 111 -7.34 13.04 7.56
N MET A 112 -6.71 11.86 7.41
CA MET A 112 -6.97 10.95 6.31
C MET A 112 -8.40 10.42 6.34
N VAL A 113 -8.89 10.01 7.51
CA VAL A 113 -10.27 9.52 7.70
C VAL A 113 -11.28 10.62 7.37
N ALA A 114 -11.02 11.85 7.81
CA ALA A 114 -11.86 12.99 7.47
C ALA A 114 -11.89 13.28 5.95
N ALA A 115 -10.73 13.24 5.29
CA ALA A 115 -10.61 13.46 3.86
C ALA A 115 -11.17 12.32 3.02
N ALA A 116 -11.19 11.10 3.55
CA ALA A 116 -11.72 9.93 2.86
C ALA A 116 -13.24 9.99 2.61
N ASP A 117 -13.95 10.85 3.30
CA ASP A 117 -15.39 11.11 3.12
C ASP A 117 -16.24 9.83 3.11
N GLY A 118 -16.07 9.01 4.15
CA GLY A 118 -16.77 7.74 4.34
C GLY A 118 -16.22 6.55 3.52
N ARG A 119 -15.27 6.78 2.61
CA ARG A 119 -14.53 5.73 1.91
C ARG A 119 -13.36 5.24 2.77
N ASN A 120 -12.60 4.27 2.27
CA ASN A 120 -11.49 3.67 2.99
C ASN A 120 -10.19 4.46 2.84
N VAL A 121 -9.29 4.24 3.79
CA VAL A 121 -7.90 4.70 3.75
C VAL A 121 -7.03 3.56 3.25
N TRP A 122 -6.22 3.80 2.23
CA TRP A 122 -5.27 2.83 1.70
C TRP A 122 -3.85 3.14 2.16
N LEU A 123 -3.25 2.22 2.89
CA LEU A 123 -1.81 2.20 3.14
C LEU A 123 -1.13 1.48 1.97
N VAL A 124 -0.47 2.26 1.10
CA VAL A 124 0.23 1.73 -0.08
C VAL A 124 1.47 0.93 0.31
N GLY A 125 2.17 1.40 1.35
CA GLY A 125 3.41 0.82 1.88
C GLY A 125 4.42 1.92 2.28
N GLY A 126 5.66 1.64 2.76
CA GLY A 126 6.26 0.33 3.08
C GLY A 126 5.82 -0.26 4.41
N GLY A 127 6.32 -1.44 4.65
CA GLY A 127 5.92 -2.24 5.82
C GLY A 127 6.16 -1.58 7.18
N GLU A 128 7.20 -0.76 7.32
CA GLU A 128 7.46 -0.01 8.55
C GLU A 128 6.36 1.02 8.84
N LEU A 129 5.91 1.75 7.82
CA LEU A 129 4.80 2.69 7.96
C LEU A 129 3.52 1.98 8.37
N VAL A 130 3.18 0.89 7.68
CA VAL A 130 2.02 0.05 8.02
C VAL A 130 2.13 -0.49 9.45
N GLY A 131 3.36 -0.86 9.86
CA GLY A 131 3.67 -1.27 11.23
C GLY A 131 3.32 -0.20 12.26
N ALA A 132 3.63 1.07 11.99
CA ALA A 132 3.30 2.18 12.88
C ALA A 132 1.77 2.35 13.06
N PHE A 133 0.99 2.19 11.98
CA PHE A 133 -0.48 2.18 12.07
C PHE A 133 -0.98 0.97 12.89
N ALA A 134 -0.40 -0.22 12.66
CA ALA A 134 -0.77 -1.43 13.39
C ALA A 134 -0.45 -1.35 14.88
N ASP A 135 0.66 -0.69 15.26
CA ASP A 135 1.09 -0.50 16.64
C ASP A 135 0.09 0.37 17.43
N GLN A 136 -0.58 1.31 16.74
CA GLN A 136 -1.61 2.18 17.33
C GLN A 136 -3.04 1.65 17.17
N GLY A 137 -3.21 0.44 16.62
CA GLY A 137 -4.54 -0.13 16.40
C GLY A 137 -5.36 0.53 15.31
N LEU A 138 -4.68 1.21 14.38
CA LEU A 138 -5.29 1.97 13.27
C LEU A 138 -5.37 1.18 11.96
N LEU A 139 -4.88 -0.06 11.93
CA LEU A 139 -4.95 -0.95 10.76
C LEU A 139 -6.12 -1.93 10.95
N ASP A 140 -7.08 -1.92 10.03
CA ASP A 140 -8.28 -2.77 10.08
C ASP A 140 -8.18 -4.03 9.22
N GLU A 141 -7.54 -3.93 8.05
CA GLU A 141 -7.47 -5.04 7.09
C GLU A 141 -6.12 -5.10 6.37
N ILE A 142 -5.71 -6.32 6.04
CA ILE A 142 -4.55 -6.60 5.22
C ILE A 142 -5.02 -7.42 4.02
N LEU A 143 -4.82 -6.89 2.82
CA LEU A 143 -5.17 -7.52 1.54
C LEU A 143 -3.88 -7.81 0.78
N LEU A 144 -3.56 -9.08 0.61
CA LEU A 144 -2.30 -9.53 0.01
C LEU A 144 -2.53 -10.22 -1.33
N GLY A 145 -1.74 -9.83 -2.33
CA GLY A 145 -1.51 -10.60 -3.52
C GLY A 145 -0.17 -11.34 -3.43
N VAL A 146 -0.19 -12.59 -3.01
CA VAL A 146 1.03 -13.40 -2.88
C VAL A 146 1.44 -13.89 -4.25
N GLN A 147 2.59 -13.42 -4.74
CA GLN A 147 3.15 -13.78 -6.04
C GLN A 147 4.02 -15.03 -5.94
N PRO A 148 4.11 -15.87 -7.00
CA PRO A 148 4.91 -17.11 -7.00
C PRO A 148 6.43 -16.82 -7.13
N VAL A 149 6.96 -16.00 -6.24
CA VAL A 149 8.35 -15.53 -6.23
C VAL A 149 8.91 -15.66 -4.81
N PHE A 150 10.16 -16.05 -4.69
CA PHE A 150 10.96 -15.97 -3.46
C PHE A 150 12.09 -14.96 -3.71
N LEU A 151 12.20 -13.94 -2.87
CA LEU A 151 13.23 -12.89 -2.99
C LEU A 151 14.46 -13.17 -2.12
N GLY A 152 14.31 -13.94 -1.04
CA GLY A 152 15.38 -14.29 -0.12
C GLY A 152 15.82 -13.14 0.81
N SER A 153 15.66 -11.90 0.38
CA SER A 153 15.94 -10.68 1.16
C SER A 153 15.22 -9.48 0.52
N GLY A 154 15.10 -8.38 1.26
CA GLY A 154 14.48 -7.16 0.75
C GLY A 154 13.69 -6.40 1.81
N ALA A 155 12.77 -5.56 1.36
CA ALA A 155 11.86 -4.82 2.24
C ALA A 155 10.77 -5.75 2.78
N PRO A 156 10.67 -5.95 4.10
CA PRO A 156 9.70 -6.88 4.67
C PRO A 156 8.28 -6.36 4.52
N LEU A 157 7.33 -7.28 4.30
CA LEU A 157 5.90 -7.01 4.16
C LEU A 157 5.34 -6.21 5.35
N LEU A 158 5.59 -6.69 6.56
CA LEU A 158 5.12 -6.06 7.80
C LEU A 158 6.04 -6.48 8.95
N PRO A 159 7.07 -5.68 9.28
CA PRO A 159 8.05 -6.03 10.31
C PRO A 159 7.49 -5.79 11.72
N ARG A 160 6.36 -6.39 12.02
CA ARG A 160 5.69 -6.37 13.33
C ARG A 160 5.21 -7.76 13.70
N ARG A 161 5.19 -8.03 14.99
CA ARG A 161 4.66 -9.28 15.51
C ARG A 161 3.15 -9.19 15.67
N LEU A 162 2.42 -9.65 14.67
CA LEU A 162 0.98 -9.91 14.76
C LEU A 162 0.75 -11.42 14.86
N THR A 163 -0.01 -11.85 15.85
CA THR A 163 -0.34 -13.27 16.05
C THR A 163 -1.79 -13.52 15.71
N SER A 164 -2.20 -14.79 15.68
CA SER A 164 -3.60 -15.20 15.47
C SER A 164 -4.59 -14.67 16.52
N LYS A 165 -4.11 -13.98 17.55
CA LYS A 165 -4.97 -13.25 18.48
C LYS A 165 -5.44 -11.91 17.92
N ARG A 166 -4.65 -11.36 16.98
CA ARG A 166 -4.91 -10.06 16.35
C ARG A 166 -5.29 -10.14 14.89
N ILE A 167 -4.87 -11.18 14.17
CA ILE A 167 -5.19 -11.34 12.74
C ILE A 167 -6.07 -12.58 12.53
N ARG A 168 -7.07 -12.43 11.66
CA ARG A 168 -8.00 -13.50 11.30
C ARG A 168 -8.13 -13.53 9.78
N LEU A 169 -7.98 -14.72 9.18
CA LEU A 169 -8.24 -14.92 7.76
C LEU A 169 -9.74 -14.80 7.49
N GLU A 170 -10.13 -13.88 6.63
CA GLU A 170 -11.51 -13.64 6.20
C GLU A 170 -11.80 -14.31 4.87
N SER A 171 -10.85 -14.26 3.92
CA SER A 171 -10.97 -14.95 2.65
C SER A 171 -9.61 -15.31 2.06
N ALA A 172 -9.62 -16.36 1.22
CA ALA A 172 -8.51 -16.75 0.39
C ALA A 172 -9.03 -17.09 -1.01
N GLY A 173 -8.32 -16.68 -2.04
CA GLY A 173 -8.68 -16.92 -3.44
C GLY A 173 -7.44 -17.11 -4.31
N GLN A 174 -7.66 -17.57 -5.54
CA GLN A 174 -6.64 -17.67 -6.56
C GLN A 174 -7.02 -16.80 -7.75
N ASP A 175 -6.05 -16.06 -8.25
CA ASP A 175 -6.17 -15.27 -9.46
C ASP A 175 -4.94 -15.52 -10.35
N GLY A 176 -5.09 -16.33 -11.37
CA GLY A 176 -3.98 -16.81 -12.19
C GLY A 176 -2.98 -17.62 -11.34
N GLN A 177 -1.73 -17.12 -11.23
CA GLN A 177 -0.68 -17.70 -10.43
C GLN A 177 -0.57 -17.04 -9.03
N GLN A 178 -1.35 -16.01 -8.77
CA GLN A 178 -1.36 -15.27 -7.52
C GLN A 178 -2.37 -15.87 -6.53
N VAL A 179 -2.01 -15.88 -5.25
CA VAL A 179 -2.95 -16.16 -4.16
C VAL A 179 -3.37 -14.84 -3.52
N GLN A 180 -4.67 -14.61 -3.42
CA GLN A 180 -5.23 -13.47 -2.72
C GLN A 180 -5.63 -13.87 -1.30
N LEU A 181 -5.20 -13.09 -0.31
CA LEU A 181 -5.52 -13.30 1.10
C LEU A 181 -6.07 -12.00 1.68
N VAL A 182 -7.17 -12.11 2.41
CA VAL A 182 -7.72 -10.98 3.17
C VAL A 182 -7.75 -11.35 4.65
N TYR A 183 -7.14 -10.51 5.45
CA TYR A 183 -7.15 -10.63 6.90
C TYR A 183 -7.80 -9.41 7.55
N SER A 184 -8.62 -9.64 8.57
CA SER A 184 -8.99 -8.59 9.52
C SER A 184 -7.92 -8.46 10.61
N VAL A 185 -7.75 -7.25 11.13
CA VAL A 185 -6.79 -6.93 12.19
C VAL A 185 -7.57 -6.41 13.40
N GLY A 186 -7.43 -7.08 14.53
CA GLY A 186 -8.00 -6.66 15.81
C GLY A 186 -7.11 -5.65 16.54
N ALA A 187 -7.70 -4.98 17.53
CA ALA A 187 -6.98 -4.06 18.41
C ALA A 187 -5.78 -4.72 19.11
N PRO A 188 -4.77 -3.92 19.50
CA PRO A 188 -3.60 -4.39 20.26
C PRO A 188 -3.94 -5.10 21.56
#